data_898fb288dc56f11ee2c2ae692837bbc4
#
_entry.id   898fb288dc56f11ee2c2ae692837bbc4
#
_cell.length_a   1.000
_cell.length_b   1.000
_cell.length_c   1.000
_cell.angle_alpha   90.00
_cell.angle_beta   90.00
_cell.angle_gamma   90.00
#
_symmetry.space_group_name_H-M   'P 1'
#
loop_
_entity.id
_entity.type
_entity.pdbx_description
1 polymer ?
#
loop_
_entity_poly.entity_id
_entity_poly.type
_entity_poly.pdbx_seq_one_letter_code
_entity_poly.pdbx_strand_id
1 'polypeptide(L)'
;MRIYAEKLAESLHKTLYPIYLVFGNEPLLLQEAKTAIEKTAQAQGFLEKHRFSADAGLDWSAVYDCCQALSLFSSRQLIEIEIPESGVNAQTAKELSALVGQLHQDILLLVIGPKLTKAQENAAWFKTLAQQACWVNCLTPELSRLPQFVQQRCFALGLKPDAEAVQMLAQWHEGNLFALAQSLEKLALLYPDGLLTLVHLEESLSRHNHFTPYHWMDALLEGKANRAQRILRQLMLEESEPIILIRTAQKELTQLLKWQQERQQLGNLGSLFDRYRVWQNRRPLYSAALQRLPSRALLRLVGILTQAELLAKTQYEQPVWPILQQLSLECCNPQANLPLPH
;
A
#
# COMPACT_ATOMS: atom_id res chain seq x y z
N MET A 1 15.74 -0.67 21.06
CA MET A 1 14.88 -1.83 20.68
C MET A 1 14.42 -1.66 19.24
N ARG A 2 14.31 -2.74 18.42
CA ARG A 2 13.80 -2.66 17.03
C ARG A 2 12.52 -3.48 16.90
N ILE A 3 11.43 -2.89 16.37
CA ILE A 3 10.13 -3.53 16.20
C ILE A 3 9.53 -3.19 14.82
N TYR A 4 8.56 -3.95 14.38
CA TYR A 4 7.69 -3.59 13.26
C TYR A 4 6.47 -2.81 13.75
N ALA A 5 5.84 -2.04 12.87
CA ALA A 5 4.71 -1.17 13.20
C ALA A 5 3.56 -1.93 13.89
N GLU A 6 3.30 -3.19 13.49
CA GLU A 6 2.24 -4.03 14.08
C GLU A 6 2.47 -4.35 15.58
N LYS A 7 3.71 -4.26 16.05
CA LYS A 7 4.06 -4.51 17.46
C LYS A 7 4.12 -3.24 18.31
N LEU A 8 3.92 -2.07 17.70
CA LEU A 8 4.06 -0.80 18.39
C LEU A 8 3.04 -0.63 19.51
N ALA A 9 1.78 -0.97 19.29
CA ALA A 9 0.73 -0.86 20.32
C ALA A 9 1.07 -1.67 21.58
N GLU A 10 1.51 -2.93 21.40
CA GLU A 10 1.97 -3.78 22.50
C GLU A 10 3.18 -3.17 23.24
N SER A 11 4.11 -2.58 22.52
CA SER A 11 5.29 -1.91 23.10
C SER A 11 4.89 -0.68 23.91
N LEU A 12 4.00 0.15 23.38
CA LEU A 12 3.51 1.37 24.05
C LEU A 12 2.74 1.08 25.34
N HIS A 13 2.01 -0.04 25.40
CA HIS A 13 1.35 -0.47 26.64
C HIS A 13 2.33 -0.87 27.74
N LYS A 14 3.53 -1.33 27.40
CA LYS A 14 4.55 -1.76 28.36
C LYS A 14 5.43 -0.62 28.84
N THR A 15 5.92 0.18 27.90
CA THR A 15 6.93 1.22 28.20
C THR A 15 6.89 2.31 27.16
N LEU A 16 6.89 3.56 27.62
CA LEU A 16 7.14 4.72 26.76
C LEU A 16 8.66 4.99 26.73
N TYR A 17 9.27 4.90 25.56
CA TYR A 17 10.68 5.18 25.35
C TYR A 17 10.93 6.68 25.23
N PRO A 18 12.09 7.18 25.66
CA PRO A 18 12.43 8.61 25.52
C PRO A 18 12.62 9.03 24.05
N ILE A 19 12.96 8.07 23.18
CA ILE A 19 13.17 8.32 21.75
C ILE A 19 12.41 7.27 20.93
N TYR A 20 11.69 7.73 19.94
CA TYR A 20 11.11 6.89 18.89
C TYR A 20 11.73 7.25 17.53
N LEU A 21 12.19 6.23 16.80
CA LEU A 21 12.71 6.32 15.44
C LEU A 21 11.75 5.61 14.51
N VAL A 22 10.91 6.36 13.79
CA VAL A 22 9.84 5.83 12.94
C VAL A 22 10.23 6.00 11.49
N PHE A 23 10.68 4.93 10.84
CA PHE A 23 11.22 4.99 9.49
C PHE A 23 10.60 3.92 8.59
N GLY A 24 10.28 4.29 7.36
CA GLY A 24 9.70 3.35 6.41
C GLY A 24 9.34 3.94 5.06
N ASN A 25 8.74 3.12 4.23
CA ASN A 25 8.22 3.49 2.92
C ASN A 25 6.70 3.29 2.81
N GLU A 26 6.03 3.01 3.95
CA GLU A 26 4.59 2.81 3.97
C GLU A 26 3.90 3.96 4.71
N PRO A 27 3.26 4.88 3.98
CA PRO A 27 2.70 6.11 4.56
C PRO A 27 1.63 5.85 5.63
N LEU A 28 0.76 4.84 5.43
CA LEU A 28 -0.25 4.48 6.43
C LEU A 28 0.41 4.09 7.76
N LEU A 29 1.41 3.22 7.72
CA LEU A 29 2.08 2.74 8.93
C LEU A 29 2.89 3.84 9.63
N LEU A 30 3.50 4.75 8.87
CA LEU A 30 4.17 5.94 9.42
C LEU A 30 3.16 6.83 10.18
N GLN A 31 2.01 7.11 9.56
CA GLN A 31 0.98 7.94 10.17
C GLN A 31 0.36 7.30 11.40
N GLU A 32 0.04 6.01 11.35
CA GLU A 32 -0.51 5.26 12.48
C GLU A 32 0.49 5.19 13.65
N ALA A 33 1.76 4.88 13.37
CA ALA A 33 2.80 4.83 14.37
C ALA A 33 2.96 6.18 15.07
N LYS A 34 3.04 7.26 14.30
CA LYS A 34 3.07 8.63 14.80
C LYS A 34 1.88 8.91 15.72
N THR A 35 0.66 8.67 15.24
CA THR A 35 -0.57 8.94 15.99
C THR A 35 -0.64 8.13 17.28
N ALA A 36 -0.22 6.86 17.26
CA ALA A 36 -0.22 6.00 18.44
C ALA A 36 0.79 6.50 19.50
N ILE A 37 2.00 6.90 19.08
CA ILE A 37 3.02 7.45 19.97
C ILE A 37 2.52 8.77 20.58
N GLU A 38 1.97 9.67 19.77
CA GLU A 38 1.44 10.96 20.22
C GLU A 38 0.32 10.79 21.26
N LYS A 39 -0.67 9.92 20.97
CA LYS A 39 -1.76 9.66 21.92
C LYS A 39 -1.24 9.08 23.23
N THR A 40 -0.29 8.17 23.19
CA THR A 40 0.29 7.57 24.40
C THR A 40 1.11 8.59 25.19
N ALA A 41 1.89 9.42 24.51
CA ALA A 41 2.65 10.51 25.11
C ALA A 41 1.71 11.51 25.80
N GLN A 42 0.64 11.93 25.11
CA GLN A 42 -0.36 12.85 25.65
C GLN A 42 -1.01 12.30 26.92
N ALA A 43 -1.36 11.00 26.92
CA ALA A 43 -1.93 10.31 28.09
C ALA A 43 -0.94 10.27 29.28
N GLN A 44 0.37 10.38 29.01
CA GLN A 44 1.42 10.44 30.05
C GLN A 44 1.89 11.86 30.40
N GLY A 45 1.16 12.88 29.93
CA GLY A 45 1.40 14.28 30.29
C GLY A 45 2.32 15.05 29.36
N PHE A 46 2.72 14.51 28.20
CA PHE A 46 3.43 15.25 27.15
C PHE A 46 2.41 16.06 26.35
N LEU A 47 1.96 17.18 26.87
CA LEU A 47 0.86 17.98 26.32
C LEU A 47 1.32 18.98 25.28
N GLU A 48 2.54 19.48 25.40
CA GLU A 48 3.12 20.43 24.46
C GLU A 48 3.84 19.68 23.34
N LYS A 49 3.61 20.13 22.10
CA LYS A 49 4.17 19.48 20.91
C LYS A 49 4.82 20.48 20.00
N HIS A 50 6.09 20.26 19.70
CA HIS A 50 6.88 21.02 18.74
C HIS A 50 7.19 20.16 17.52
N ARG A 51 7.04 20.74 16.33
CA ARG A 51 7.33 20.08 15.05
C ARG A 51 8.39 20.82 14.28
N PHE A 52 9.38 20.09 13.80
CA PHE A 52 10.47 20.59 13.00
C PHE A 52 10.66 19.74 11.76
N SER A 53 10.93 20.36 10.60
CA SER A 53 11.39 19.68 9.40
C SER A 53 12.91 19.81 9.32
N ALA A 54 13.62 18.69 9.27
CA ALA A 54 15.08 18.65 9.22
C ALA A 54 15.62 18.90 7.80
N ASP A 55 15.06 19.90 7.11
CA ASP A 55 15.57 20.40 5.84
C ASP A 55 16.82 21.28 6.04
N ALA A 56 17.38 21.77 4.93
CA ALA A 56 18.63 22.54 4.94
C ALA A 56 18.51 23.90 5.65
N GLY A 57 17.29 24.37 5.91
CA GLY A 57 17.00 25.67 6.55
C GLY A 57 16.62 25.58 8.02
N LEU A 58 16.61 24.38 8.62
CA LEU A 58 16.23 24.23 10.03
C LEU A 58 17.20 24.96 10.95
N ASP A 59 16.62 25.88 11.75
CA ASP A 59 17.33 26.50 12.87
C ASP A 59 17.35 25.54 14.07
N TRP A 60 18.48 24.88 14.28
CA TRP A 60 18.67 23.93 15.37
C TRP A 60 18.68 24.60 16.74
N SER A 61 18.95 25.94 16.82
CA SER A 61 18.85 26.63 18.10
C SER A 61 17.42 26.59 18.64
N ALA A 62 16.42 26.76 17.78
CA ALA A 62 15.02 26.63 18.17
C ALA A 62 14.66 25.22 18.70
N VAL A 63 15.29 24.15 18.17
CA VAL A 63 15.12 22.79 18.69
C VAL A 63 15.74 22.67 20.09
N TYR A 64 16.95 23.19 20.28
CA TYR A 64 17.62 23.18 21.59
C TYR A 64 16.90 24.05 22.62
N ASP A 65 16.37 25.18 22.21
CA ASP A 65 15.59 26.05 23.10
C ASP A 65 14.35 25.34 23.63
N CYS A 66 13.66 24.56 22.78
CA CYS A 66 12.55 23.68 23.23
C CYS A 66 13.02 22.65 24.26
N CYS A 67 14.23 22.11 24.14
CA CYS A 67 14.75 21.15 25.14
C CYS A 67 15.07 21.82 26.49
N GLN A 68 15.39 23.11 26.49
CA GLN A 68 15.81 23.86 27.68
C GLN A 68 14.68 24.69 28.29
N ALA A 69 13.64 24.98 27.49
CA ALA A 69 12.52 25.80 27.93
C ALA A 69 11.68 25.09 28.98
N LEU A 70 11.52 25.74 30.14
CA LEU A 70 10.49 25.34 31.09
C LEU A 70 9.14 25.82 30.53
N SER A 71 8.31 24.88 30.07
CA SER A 71 6.97 25.21 29.62
C SER A 71 6.13 25.82 30.76
N LEU A 72 5.40 26.86 30.43
CA LEU A 72 4.48 27.51 31.39
C LEU A 72 3.20 26.68 31.62
N PHE A 73 2.87 25.77 30.71
CA PHE A 73 1.61 25.00 30.69
C PHE A 73 1.78 23.50 30.89
N SER A 74 2.96 22.96 30.63
CA SER A 74 3.26 21.55 30.82
C SER A 74 4.75 21.36 31.14
N SER A 75 5.05 20.45 32.06
CA SER A 75 6.44 20.06 32.34
C SER A 75 7.00 19.09 31.31
N ARG A 76 6.15 18.49 30.43
CA ARG A 76 6.53 17.48 29.47
C ARG A 76 6.21 17.85 28.04
N GLN A 77 7.17 17.65 27.16
CA GLN A 77 7.12 18.09 25.76
C GLN A 77 7.44 16.93 24.81
N LEU A 78 6.72 16.89 23.69
CA LEU A 78 7.00 16.03 22.55
C LEU A 78 7.68 16.86 21.45
N ILE A 79 8.89 16.50 21.09
CA ILE A 79 9.63 17.09 19.98
C ILE A 79 9.60 16.13 18.80
N GLU A 80 8.93 16.53 17.73
CA GLU A 80 8.84 15.80 16.48
C GLU A 80 9.82 16.39 15.46
N ILE A 81 10.69 15.56 14.90
CA ILE A 81 11.61 15.93 13.83
C ILE A 81 11.32 15.06 12.62
N GLU A 82 10.90 15.69 11.54
CA GLU A 82 10.63 15.04 10.27
C GLU A 82 11.87 15.12 9.36
N ILE A 83 12.37 13.96 8.94
CA ILE A 83 13.48 13.84 8.00
C ILE A 83 12.94 13.88 6.58
N PRO A 84 13.40 14.79 5.71
CA PRO A 84 12.93 14.89 4.34
C PRO A 84 13.35 13.69 3.48
N GLU A 85 12.72 13.51 2.33
CA GLU A 85 13.05 12.45 1.36
C GLU A 85 14.51 12.50 0.88
N SER A 86 15.13 13.68 0.88
CA SER A 86 16.56 13.86 0.58
C SER A 86 17.48 13.19 1.62
N GLY A 87 16.92 12.78 2.77
CA GLY A 87 17.64 12.12 3.85
C GLY A 87 18.35 13.09 4.79
N VAL A 88 19.29 12.53 5.57
CA VAL A 88 20.05 13.24 6.60
C VAL A 88 21.37 13.74 6.02
N ASN A 89 21.58 15.04 5.97
CA ASN A 89 22.86 15.66 5.61
C ASN A 89 23.86 15.64 6.80
N ALA A 90 25.12 16.06 6.57
CA ALA A 90 26.16 16.01 7.58
C ALA A 90 25.86 16.90 8.79
N GLN A 91 25.27 18.08 8.56
CA GLN A 91 24.87 19.00 9.64
C GLN A 91 23.74 18.38 10.47
N THR A 92 22.66 17.93 9.83
CA THR A 92 21.54 17.24 10.50
C THR A 92 22.02 16.03 11.30
N ALA A 93 22.94 15.22 10.75
CA ALA A 93 23.52 14.07 11.45
C ALA A 93 24.28 14.47 12.73
N LYS A 94 25.03 15.56 12.68
CA LYS A 94 25.77 16.10 13.83
C LYS A 94 24.80 16.59 14.90
N GLU A 95 23.80 17.38 14.52
CA GLU A 95 22.83 17.95 15.45
C GLU A 95 21.93 16.90 16.09
N LEU A 96 21.45 15.90 15.33
CA LEU A 96 20.69 14.78 15.87
C LEU A 96 21.50 13.98 16.90
N SER A 97 22.81 13.81 16.66
CA SER A 97 23.70 13.13 17.63
C SER A 97 23.87 13.95 18.91
N ALA A 98 24.03 15.27 18.78
CA ALA A 98 24.21 16.19 19.90
C ALA A 98 22.93 16.32 20.74
N LEU A 99 21.76 16.26 20.08
CA LEU A 99 20.44 16.38 20.72
C LEU A 99 20.21 15.33 21.81
N VAL A 100 20.77 14.12 21.64
CA VAL A 100 20.66 13.04 22.65
C VAL A 100 21.16 13.48 24.02
N GLY A 101 22.21 14.31 24.07
CA GLY A 101 22.78 14.84 25.31
C GLY A 101 21.92 15.92 25.99
N GLN A 102 20.90 16.46 25.29
CA GLN A 102 19.98 17.46 25.81
C GLN A 102 18.65 16.86 26.30
N LEU A 103 18.41 15.57 26.01
CA LEU A 103 17.17 14.92 26.39
C LEU A 103 17.15 14.60 27.88
N HIS A 104 16.04 14.86 28.53
CA HIS A 104 15.74 14.52 29.92
C HIS A 104 14.35 13.87 30.03
N GLN A 105 13.95 13.45 31.23
CA GLN A 105 12.74 12.66 31.45
C GLN A 105 11.42 13.33 31.00
N ASP A 106 11.44 14.65 30.85
CA ASP A 106 10.26 15.44 30.43
C ASP A 106 10.23 15.73 28.94
N ILE A 107 11.16 15.17 28.16
CA ILE A 107 11.21 15.30 26.71
C ILE A 107 11.07 13.92 26.07
N LEU A 108 10.13 13.81 25.13
CA LEU A 108 10.00 12.68 24.23
C LEU A 108 10.40 13.13 22.83
N LEU A 109 11.40 12.49 22.26
CA LEU A 109 11.85 12.76 20.90
C LEU A 109 11.25 11.76 19.92
N LEU A 110 10.56 12.24 18.90
CA LEU A 110 10.00 11.46 17.81
C LEU A 110 10.66 11.87 16.50
N VAL A 111 11.47 10.99 15.92
CA VAL A 111 12.11 11.21 14.61
C VAL A 111 11.41 10.34 13.58
N ILE A 112 10.86 10.97 12.53
CA ILE A 112 10.11 10.30 11.47
C ILE A 112 10.82 10.55 10.15
N GLY A 113 10.88 9.54 9.29
CA GLY A 113 11.48 9.75 7.97
C GLY A 113 11.29 8.57 7.01
N PRO A 114 11.83 8.71 5.80
CA PRO A 114 11.78 7.69 4.77
C PRO A 114 12.57 6.44 5.17
N LYS A 115 12.38 5.37 4.41
CA LYS A 115 13.12 4.11 4.62
C LYS A 115 14.62 4.34 4.57
N LEU A 116 15.31 3.96 5.65
CA LEU A 116 16.76 4.07 5.73
C LEU A 116 17.46 3.01 4.86
N THR A 117 18.57 3.41 4.26
CA THR A 117 19.53 2.50 3.64
C THR A 117 20.39 1.83 4.73
N LYS A 118 21.00 0.69 4.40
CA LYS A 118 21.94 0.02 5.33
C LYS A 118 23.10 0.91 5.77
N ALA A 119 23.54 1.82 4.91
CA ALA A 119 24.59 2.79 5.24
C ALA A 119 24.10 3.78 6.31
N GLN A 120 22.87 4.28 6.17
CA GLN A 120 22.25 5.19 7.15
C GLN A 120 21.96 4.49 8.48
N GLU A 121 21.49 3.23 8.46
CA GLU A 121 21.31 2.43 9.68
C GLU A 121 22.65 2.22 10.43
N ASN A 122 23.76 2.20 9.71
CA ASN A 122 25.10 2.06 10.27
C ASN A 122 25.80 3.38 10.62
N ALA A 123 25.21 4.51 10.24
CA ALA A 123 25.76 5.83 10.52
C ALA A 123 25.79 6.14 12.03
N ALA A 124 26.77 6.93 12.46
CA ALA A 124 26.98 7.27 13.86
C ALA A 124 25.75 7.92 14.51
N TRP A 125 25.12 8.89 13.82
CA TRP A 125 23.93 9.59 14.31
C TRP A 125 22.79 8.62 14.65
N PHE A 126 22.54 7.66 13.76
CA PHE A 126 21.45 6.69 13.96
C PHE A 126 21.76 5.74 15.12
N LYS A 127 22.99 5.24 15.19
CA LYS A 127 23.42 4.36 16.28
C LYS A 127 23.37 5.04 17.65
N THR A 128 23.72 6.33 17.72
CA THR A 128 23.64 7.12 18.95
C THR A 128 22.19 7.23 19.44
N LEU A 129 21.26 7.60 18.56
CA LEU A 129 19.84 7.67 18.90
C LEU A 129 19.27 6.27 19.26
N ALA A 130 19.63 5.25 18.49
CA ALA A 130 19.08 3.89 18.63
C ALA A 130 19.46 3.20 19.97
N GLN A 131 20.49 3.67 20.68
CA GLN A 131 20.87 3.11 21.99
C GLN A 131 19.75 3.23 23.02
N GLN A 132 19.00 4.32 23.00
CA GLN A 132 17.92 4.60 23.94
C GLN A 132 16.53 4.61 23.28
N ALA A 133 16.47 4.33 21.98
CA ALA A 133 15.25 4.43 21.18
C ALA A 133 14.49 3.12 21.02
N CYS A 134 13.18 3.26 20.81
CA CYS A 134 12.38 2.28 20.12
C CYS A 134 12.38 2.60 18.62
N TRP A 135 13.00 1.74 17.82
CA TRP A 135 13.00 1.86 16.36
C TRP A 135 11.83 1.10 15.76
N VAL A 136 10.91 1.82 15.15
CA VAL A 136 9.69 1.30 14.52
C VAL A 136 9.89 1.26 13.01
N ASN A 137 9.84 0.06 12.44
CA ASN A 137 9.91 -0.13 10.99
C ASN A 137 8.52 -0.09 10.37
N CYS A 138 8.27 0.91 9.53
CA CYS A 138 7.01 1.13 8.81
C CYS A 138 7.21 0.76 7.32
N LEU A 139 7.44 -0.53 7.06
CA LEU A 139 7.70 -1.05 5.73
C LEU A 139 6.43 -1.59 5.09
N THR A 140 6.26 -1.34 3.79
CA THR A 140 5.19 -1.98 3.02
C THR A 140 5.33 -3.51 3.13
N PRO A 141 4.27 -4.23 3.53
CA PRO A 141 4.30 -5.68 3.61
C PRO A 141 4.63 -6.30 2.24
N GLU A 142 5.49 -7.31 2.24
CA GLU A 142 5.72 -8.11 1.05
C GLU A 142 4.44 -8.83 0.62
N LEU A 143 4.26 -9.07 -0.68
CA LEU A 143 3.07 -9.74 -1.23
C LEU A 143 2.75 -11.07 -0.54
N SER A 144 3.78 -11.83 -0.18
CA SER A 144 3.64 -13.10 0.55
C SER A 144 3.08 -12.94 1.96
N ARG A 145 3.24 -11.77 2.57
CA ARG A 145 2.79 -11.43 3.93
C ARG A 145 1.53 -10.59 3.97
N LEU A 146 1.13 -10.02 2.83
CA LEU A 146 -0.03 -9.14 2.75
C LEU A 146 -1.33 -9.81 3.24
N PRO A 147 -1.65 -11.09 2.92
CA PRO A 147 -2.82 -11.76 3.49
C PRO A 147 -2.80 -11.85 5.01
N GLN A 148 -1.64 -12.15 5.61
CA GLN A 148 -1.50 -12.20 7.07
C GLN A 148 -1.70 -10.80 7.69
N PHE A 149 -1.16 -9.77 7.06
CA PHE A 149 -1.37 -8.38 7.46
C PHE A 149 -2.86 -8.00 7.42
N VAL A 150 -3.56 -8.30 6.32
CA VAL A 150 -5.01 -8.08 6.17
C VAL A 150 -5.78 -8.78 7.28
N GLN A 151 -5.49 -10.06 7.54
CA GLN A 151 -6.15 -10.83 8.58
C GLN A 151 -5.98 -10.20 9.97
N GLN A 152 -4.78 -9.75 10.31
CA GLN A 152 -4.51 -9.07 11.59
C GLN A 152 -5.31 -7.76 11.70
N ARG A 153 -5.39 -6.98 10.60
CA ARG A 153 -6.19 -5.75 10.55
C ARG A 153 -7.68 -6.02 10.73
N CYS A 154 -8.19 -7.06 10.08
CA CYS A 154 -9.58 -7.50 10.27
C CYS A 154 -9.86 -7.81 11.74
N PHE A 155 -9.01 -8.61 12.38
CA PHE A 155 -9.18 -8.98 13.80
C PHE A 155 -9.12 -7.76 14.72
N ALA A 156 -8.27 -6.79 14.45
CA ALA A 156 -8.20 -5.55 15.23
C ALA A 156 -9.50 -4.74 15.18
N LEU A 157 -10.27 -4.86 14.09
CA LEU A 157 -11.58 -4.23 13.90
C LEU A 157 -12.77 -5.13 14.28
N GLY A 158 -12.51 -6.30 14.88
CA GLY A 158 -13.54 -7.26 15.26
C GLY A 158 -14.10 -8.10 14.11
N LEU A 159 -13.51 -7.98 12.90
CA LEU A 159 -13.91 -8.77 11.75
C LEU A 159 -13.28 -10.16 11.78
N LYS A 160 -14.04 -11.17 11.37
CA LYS A 160 -13.65 -12.59 11.28
C LYS A 160 -13.73 -13.03 9.82
N PRO A 161 -12.74 -12.69 8.99
CA PRO A 161 -12.75 -13.03 7.59
C PRO A 161 -12.51 -14.52 7.37
N ASP A 162 -13.17 -15.11 6.38
CA ASP A 162 -12.76 -16.39 5.83
C ASP A 162 -11.47 -16.26 4.98
N ALA A 163 -10.88 -17.37 4.60
CA ALA A 163 -9.62 -17.37 3.85
C ALA A 163 -9.75 -16.71 2.47
N GLU A 164 -10.91 -16.84 1.82
CA GLU A 164 -11.16 -16.25 0.50
C GLU A 164 -11.34 -14.74 0.60
N ALA A 165 -12.03 -14.25 1.62
CA ALA A 165 -12.18 -12.82 1.89
C ALA A 165 -10.83 -12.15 2.18
N VAL A 166 -9.97 -12.78 3.00
CA VAL A 166 -8.61 -12.29 3.27
C VAL A 166 -7.81 -12.14 1.97
N GLN A 167 -7.84 -13.17 1.14
CA GLN A 167 -7.11 -13.19 -0.11
C GLN A 167 -7.60 -12.13 -1.09
N MET A 168 -8.92 -11.98 -1.19
CA MET A 168 -9.54 -11.00 -2.06
C MET A 168 -9.20 -9.56 -1.63
N LEU A 169 -9.29 -9.27 -0.33
CA LEU A 169 -8.91 -7.97 0.23
C LEU A 169 -7.42 -7.66 -0.01
N ALA A 170 -6.54 -8.63 0.21
CA ALA A 170 -5.11 -8.47 -0.04
C ALA A 170 -4.82 -8.15 -1.51
N GLN A 171 -5.51 -8.83 -2.43
CA GLN A 171 -5.36 -8.58 -3.85
C GLN A 171 -5.92 -7.23 -4.29
N TRP A 172 -7.10 -6.86 -3.83
CA TRP A 172 -7.74 -5.60 -4.21
C TRP A 172 -6.97 -4.37 -3.73
N HIS A 173 -6.26 -4.49 -2.62
CA HIS A 173 -5.55 -3.38 -1.98
C HIS A 173 -4.02 -3.51 -2.05
N GLU A 174 -3.50 -4.38 -2.94
CA GLU A 174 -2.06 -4.47 -3.17
C GLU A 174 -1.48 -3.10 -3.55
N GLY A 175 -0.50 -2.63 -2.78
CA GLY A 175 0.14 -1.33 -3.01
C GLY A 175 -0.64 -0.11 -2.53
N ASN A 176 -1.82 -0.30 -1.89
CA ASN A 176 -2.60 0.81 -1.33
C ASN A 176 -3.21 0.44 0.03
N LEU A 177 -2.41 0.51 1.09
CA LEU A 177 -2.87 0.18 2.44
C LEU A 177 -3.83 1.21 3.03
N PHE A 178 -3.83 2.48 2.56
CA PHE A 178 -4.84 3.44 2.96
C PHE A 178 -6.24 3.01 2.49
N ALA A 179 -6.37 2.60 1.23
CA ALA A 179 -7.63 2.09 0.73
C ALA A 179 -8.05 0.80 1.44
N LEU A 180 -7.09 -0.07 1.81
CA LEU A 180 -7.38 -1.23 2.65
C LEU A 180 -7.96 -0.82 4.00
N ALA A 181 -7.32 0.09 4.73
CA ALA A 181 -7.77 0.54 6.04
C ALA A 181 -9.20 1.11 5.98
N GLN A 182 -9.48 2.01 5.02
CA GLN A 182 -10.81 2.58 4.81
C GLN A 182 -11.85 1.50 4.47
N SER A 183 -11.50 0.54 3.63
CA SER A 183 -12.39 -0.57 3.27
C SER A 183 -12.73 -1.44 4.48
N LEU A 184 -11.74 -1.76 5.32
CA LEU A 184 -11.95 -2.56 6.52
C LEU A 184 -12.79 -1.82 7.56
N GLU A 185 -12.58 -0.54 7.79
CA GLU A 185 -13.42 0.29 8.67
C GLU A 185 -14.87 0.30 8.19
N LYS A 186 -15.09 0.49 6.89
CA LYS A 186 -16.43 0.43 6.29
C LYS A 186 -17.07 -0.95 6.46
N LEU A 187 -16.33 -2.02 6.22
CA LEU A 187 -16.84 -3.40 6.39
C LEU A 187 -17.19 -3.69 7.85
N ALA A 188 -16.41 -3.20 8.81
CA ALA A 188 -16.72 -3.34 10.23
C ALA A 188 -18.05 -2.64 10.61
N LEU A 189 -18.36 -1.51 9.97
CA LEU A 189 -19.67 -0.84 10.17
C LEU A 189 -20.83 -1.58 9.48
N LEU A 190 -20.59 -2.20 8.32
CA LEU A 190 -21.62 -2.91 7.56
C LEU A 190 -21.94 -4.29 8.16
N TYR A 191 -20.96 -4.93 8.78
CA TYR A 191 -21.06 -6.28 9.34
C TYR A 191 -20.69 -6.27 10.84
N PRO A 192 -21.58 -5.75 11.70
CA PRO A 192 -21.32 -5.61 13.14
C PRO A 192 -21.19 -6.94 13.89
N ASP A 193 -21.64 -8.06 13.31
CA ASP A 193 -21.42 -9.41 13.80
C ASP A 193 -19.98 -9.90 13.56
N GLY A 194 -19.25 -9.16 12.75
CA GLY A 194 -17.87 -9.41 12.37
C GLY A 194 -17.69 -10.49 11.31
N LEU A 195 -18.72 -11.21 10.89
CA LEU A 195 -18.58 -12.24 9.86
C LEU A 195 -18.28 -11.61 8.50
N LEU A 196 -17.16 -11.99 7.90
CA LEU A 196 -16.73 -11.45 6.62
C LEU A 196 -16.37 -12.60 5.68
N THR A 197 -17.28 -12.85 4.72
CA THR A 197 -17.11 -13.85 3.67
C THR A 197 -16.87 -13.19 2.32
N LEU A 198 -16.41 -13.95 1.34
CA LEU A 198 -16.31 -13.47 -0.04
C LEU A 198 -17.65 -12.91 -0.54
N VAL A 199 -18.78 -13.56 -0.20
CA VAL A 199 -20.12 -13.09 -0.57
C VAL A 199 -20.41 -11.71 0.01
N HIS A 200 -20.08 -11.48 1.29
CA HIS A 200 -20.23 -10.18 1.94
C HIS A 200 -19.40 -9.09 1.25
N LEU A 201 -18.18 -9.41 0.81
CA LEU A 201 -17.35 -8.49 0.04
C LEU A 201 -18.00 -8.14 -1.30
N GLU A 202 -18.48 -9.13 -2.04
CA GLU A 202 -19.16 -8.92 -3.31
C GLU A 202 -20.46 -8.10 -3.16
N GLU A 203 -21.22 -8.36 -2.11
CA GLU A 203 -22.43 -7.57 -1.78
C GLU A 203 -22.10 -6.15 -1.38
N SER A 204 -21.05 -5.93 -0.60
CA SER A 204 -20.63 -4.58 -0.20
C SER A 204 -20.24 -3.72 -1.41
N LEU A 205 -19.66 -4.34 -2.44
CA LEU A 205 -19.35 -3.72 -3.71
C LEU A 205 -20.59 -3.43 -4.55
N SER A 206 -21.51 -4.40 -4.61
CA SER A 206 -22.75 -4.25 -5.42
C SER A 206 -23.68 -3.18 -4.86
N ARG A 207 -23.76 -3.03 -3.54
CA ARG A 207 -24.59 -2.01 -2.87
C ARG A 207 -24.13 -0.58 -3.10
N HIS A 208 -22.85 -0.37 -3.43
CA HIS A 208 -22.26 0.96 -3.60
C HIS A 208 -21.84 1.26 -5.04
N ASN A 209 -22.14 0.36 -5.99
CA ASN A 209 -21.76 0.47 -7.41
C ASN A 209 -20.27 0.81 -7.66
N HIS A 210 -19.40 0.62 -6.67
CA HIS A 210 -17.98 0.91 -6.82
C HIS A 210 -17.25 -0.32 -7.34
N PHE A 211 -17.13 -0.42 -8.64
CA PHE A 211 -16.23 -1.37 -9.25
C PHE A 211 -14.77 -0.91 -9.11
N THR A 212 -13.86 -1.86 -9.10
CA THR A 212 -12.42 -1.59 -9.14
C THR A 212 -11.82 -2.08 -10.46
N PRO A 213 -10.64 -1.61 -10.85
CA PRO A 213 -9.92 -2.15 -12.00
C PRO A 213 -9.72 -3.68 -11.95
N TYR A 214 -9.63 -4.27 -10.76
CA TYR A 214 -9.52 -5.71 -10.57
C TYR A 214 -10.80 -6.46 -10.94
N HIS A 215 -11.98 -5.93 -10.63
CA HIS A 215 -13.26 -6.53 -11.07
C HIS A 215 -13.40 -6.53 -12.59
N TRP A 216 -12.95 -5.46 -13.23
CA TRP A 216 -12.87 -5.40 -14.68
C TRP A 216 -11.93 -6.46 -15.22
N MET A 217 -10.73 -6.60 -14.64
CA MET A 217 -9.75 -7.59 -15.07
C MET A 217 -10.25 -9.02 -14.86
N ASP A 218 -10.92 -9.31 -13.75
CA ASP A 218 -11.53 -10.62 -13.49
C ASP A 218 -12.60 -10.96 -14.55
N ALA A 219 -13.45 -10.00 -14.91
CA ALA A 219 -14.43 -10.17 -15.99
C ALA A 219 -13.75 -10.44 -17.35
N LEU A 220 -12.58 -9.82 -17.62
CA LEU A 220 -11.77 -10.10 -18.80
C LEU A 220 -11.20 -11.53 -18.77
N LEU A 221 -10.64 -11.96 -17.64
CA LEU A 221 -10.11 -13.32 -17.47
C LEU A 221 -11.20 -14.38 -17.62
N GLU A 222 -12.40 -14.12 -17.09
CA GLU A 222 -13.57 -14.98 -17.26
C GLU A 222 -14.11 -15.01 -18.70
N GLY A 223 -13.77 -14.03 -19.53
CA GLY A 223 -14.32 -13.88 -20.89
C GLY A 223 -15.75 -13.34 -20.92
N LYS A 224 -16.20 -12.66 -19.86
CA LYS A 224 -17.56 -12.12 -19.73
C LYS A 224 -17.64 -10.68 -20.30
N ALA A 225 -17.72 -10.56 -21.63
CA ALA A 225 -17.69 -9.29 -22.34
C ALA A 225 -18.72 -8.27 -21.81
N ASN A 226 -19.98 -8.66 -21.63
CA ASN A 226 -21.03 -7.77 -21.16
C ASN A 226 -20.76 -7.26 -19.73
N ARG A 227 -20.23 -8.12 -18.85
CA ARG A 227 -19.83 -7.74 -17.50
C ARG A 227 -18.65 -6.77 -17.53
N ALA A 228 -17.62 -7.07 -18.32
CA ALA A 228 -16.44 -6.22 -18.47
C ALA A 228 -16.81 -4.81 -18.99
N GLN A 229 -17.67 -4.73 -20.01
CA GLN A 229 -18.13 -3.46 -20.56
C GLN A 229 -18.96 -2.65 -19.55
N ARG A 230 -19.82 -3.31 -18.77
CA ARG A 230 -20.62 -2.65 -17.72
C ARG A 230 -19.70 -2.08 -16.63
N ILE A 231 -18.72 -2.88 -16.16
CA ILE A 231 -17.76 -2.42 -15.16
C ILE A 231 -16.93 -1.26 -15.69
N LEU A 232 -16.42 -1.36 -16.91
CA LEU A 232 -15.61 -0.31 -17.52
C LEU A 232 -16.39 1.00 -17.67
N ARG A 233 -17.66 0.93 -18.08
CA ARG A 233 -18.55 2.11 -18.17
C ARG A 233 -18.75 2.76 -16.80
N GLN A 234 -18.94 1.97 -15.74
CA GLN A 234 -19.10 2.48 -14.39
C GLN A 234 -17.82 3.16 -13.89
N LEU A 235 -16.65 2.54 -14.09
CA LEU A 235 -15.35 3.14 -13.76
C LEU A 235 -15.11 4.46 -14.51
N MET A 236 -15.57 4.56 -15.75
CA MET A 236 -15.53 5.81 -16.52
C MET A 236 -16.42 6.89 -15.91
N LEU A 237 -17.65 6.54 -15.49
CA LEU A 237 -18.59 7.48 -14.85
C LEU A 237 -18.12 7.94 -13.47
N GLU A 238 -17.35 7.11 -12.78
CA GLU A 238 -16.72 7.42 -11.48
C GLU A 238 -15.39 8.17 -11.63
N GLU A 239 -15.05 8.62 -12.83
CA GLU A 239 -13.81 9.35 -13.13
C GLU A 239 -12.53 8.61 -12.69
N SER A 240 -12.59 7.27 -12.71
CA SER A 240 -11.42 6.46 -12.38
C SER A 240 -10.27 6.74 -13.34
N GLU A 241 -9.05 6.84 -12.81
CA GLU A 241 -7.85 7.11 -13.59
C GLU A 241 -7.53 5.97 -14.58
N PRO A 242 -7.57 6.19 -15.91
CA PRO A 242 -7.35 5.14 -16.91
C PRO A 242 -6.00 4.45 -16.77
N ILE A 243 -4.98 5.16 -16.29
CA ILE A 243 -3.63 4.61 -16.12
C ILE A 243 -3.60 3.45 -15.12
N ILE A 244 -4.49 3.44 -14.13
CA ILE A 244 -4.58 2.35 -13.14
C ILE A 244 -5.13 1.08 -13.80
N LEU A 245 -6.15 1.23 -14.66
CA LEU A 245 -6.70 0.11 -15.45
C LEU A 245 -5.64 -0.47 -16.40
N ILE A 246 -4.94 0.42 -17.10
CA ILE A 246 -3.85 0.05 -18.03
C ILE A 246 -2.78 -0.77 -17.31
N ARG A 247 -2.30 -0.29 -16.17
CA ARG A 247 -1.26 -0.99 -15.38
C ARG A 247 -1.75 -2.34 -14.85
N THR A 248 -3.01 -2.41 -14.39
CA THR A 248 -3.62 -3.66 -13.93
C THR A 248 -3.67 -4.68 -15.06
N ALA A 249 -4.17 -4.27 -16.24
CA ALA A 249 -4.23 -5.14 -17.41
C ALA A 249 -2.83 -5.53 -17.92
N GLN A 250 -1.87 -4.61 -17.91
CA GLN A 250 -0.49 -4.87 -18.33
C GLN A 250 0.17 -5.97 -17.49
N LYS A 251 0.02 -5.89 -16.16
CA LYS A 251 0.54 -6.90 -15.23
C LYS A 251 -0.02 -8.29 -15.57
N GLU A 252 -1.32 -8.40 -15.71
CA GLU A 252 -2.03 -9.67 -15.94
C GLU A 252 -1.77 -10.23 -17.34
N LEU A 253 -1.86 -9.41 -18.39
CA LEU A 253 -1.65 -9.87 -19.77
C LEU A 253 -0.19 -10.29 -20.01
N THR A 254 0.77 -9.57 -19.45
CA THR A 254 2.19 -9.94 -19.52
C THR A 254 2.45 -11.27 -18.81
N GLN A 255 1.81 -11.49 -17.66
CA GLN A 255 1.92 -12.74 -16.92
C GLN A 255 1.30 -13.92 -17.71
N LEU A 256 0.12 -13.72 -18.32
CA LEU A 256 -0.51 -14.71 -19.18
C LEU A 256 0.36 -15.06 -20.38
N LEU A 257 0.97 -14.07 -21.01
CA LEU A 257 1.87 -14.29 -22.15
C LEU A 257 3.08 -15.15 -21.76
N LYS A 258 3.69 -14.84 -20.62
CA LYS A 258 4.78 -15.64 -20.05
C LYS A 258 4.33 -17.08 -19.77
N TRP A 259 3.16 -17.25 -19.17
CA TRP A 259 2.62 -18.59 -18.87
C TRP A 259 2.25 -19.38 -20.11
N GLN A 260 1.78 -18.74 -21.19
CA GLN A 260 1.55 -19.42 -22.46
C GLN A 260 2.84 -19.97 -23.08
N GLN A 261 3.96 -19.25 -22.95
CA GLN A 261 5.27 -19.71 -23.41
C GLN A 261 5.80 -20.88 -22.57
N GLU A 262 5.71 -20.76 -21.23
CA GLU A 262 6.18 -21.81 -20.32
C GLU A 262 5.31 -23.07 -20.35
N ARG A 263 4.00 -22.93 -20.60
CA ARG A 263 3.08 -24.06 -20.74
C ARG A 263 3.50 -25.02 -21.85
N GLN A 264 4.06 -24.52 -22.93
CA GLN A 264 4.57 -25.36 -24.03
C GLN A 264 5.71 -26.27 -23.57
N GLN A 265 6.47 -25.85 -22.54
CA GLN A 265 7.59 -26.62 -21.99
C GLN A 265 7.16 -27.54 -20.84
N LEU A 266 6.25 -27.11 -20.00
CA LEU A 266 5.84 -27.82 -18.78
C LEU A 266 4.68 -28.80 -18.98
N GLY A 267 3.92 -28.69 -20.06
CA GLY A 267 2.81 -29.62 -20.43
C GLY A 267 1.60 -29.62 -19.50
N ASN A 268 1.67 -29.02 -18.29
CA ASN A 268 0.61 -29.04 -17.27
C ASN A 268 0.41 -27.69 -16.61
N LEU A 269 -0.84 -27.19 -16.60
CA LEU A 269 -1.21 -25.94 -15.94
C LEU A 269 -1.09 -26.00 -14.40
N GLY A 270 -1.32 -27.16 -13.80
CA GLY A 270 -1.21 -27.33 -12.35
C GLY A 270 0.19 -27.03 -11.85
N SER A 271 1.21 -27.61 -12.47
CA SER A 271 2.63 -27.38 -12.14
C SER A 271 3.04 -25.92 -12.34
N LEU A 272 2.48 -25.26 -13.38
CA LEU A 272 2.69 -23.84 -13.63
C LEU A 272 2.12 -22.99 -12.47
N PHE A 273 0.88 -23.25 -12.08
CA PHE A 273 0.23 -22.50 -11.01
C PHE A 273 0.90 -22.72 -9.65
N ASP A 274 1.40 -23.92 -9.38
CA ASP A 274 2.14 -24.22 -8.15
C ASP A 274 3.48 -23.46 -8.13
N ARG A 275 4.22 -23.45 -9.24
CA ARG A 275 5.49 -22.72 -9.39
C ARG A 275 5.33 -21.22 -9.15
N TYR A 276 4.23 -20.63 -9.66
CA TYR A 276 3.92 -19.21 -9.49
C TYR A 276 3.07 -18.92 -8.25
N ARG A 277 2.80 -19.92 -7.40
CA ARG A 277 1.98 -19.83 -6.19
C ARG A 277 0.62 -19.19 -6.46
N VAL A 278 0.02 -19.54 -7.60
CA VAL A 278 -1.31 -19.04 -7.96
C VAL A 278 -2.34 -19.64 -7.02
N TRP A 279 -3.15 -18.79 -6.44
CA TRP A 279 -4.16 -19.19 -5.48
C TRP A 279 -5.25 -20.05 -6.10
N GLN A 280 -5.77 -21.00 -5.34
CA GLN A 280 -6.67 -22.03 -5.87
C GLN A 280 -7.96 -21.42 -6.46
N ASN A 281 -8.53 -20.41 -5.81
CA ASN A 281 -9.73 -19.72 -6.27
C ASN A 281 -9.53 -18.93 -7.59
N ARG A 282 -8.29 -18.50 -7.90
CA ARG A 282 -7.98 -17.79 -9.16
C ARG A 282 -7.57 -18.70 -10.30
N ARG A 283 -7.19 -19.95 -10.01
CA ARG A 283 -6.77 -20.92 -11.05
C ARG A 283 -7.81 -21.14 -12.14
N PRO A 284 -9.13 -21.24 -11.84
CA PRO A 284 -10.16 -21.35 -12.88
C PRO A 284 -10.19 -20.16 -13.85
N LEU A 285 -10.03 -18.91 -13.32
CA LEU A 285 -9.98 -17.69 -14.14
C LEU A 285 -8.81 -17.73 -15.12
N TYR A 286 -7.62 -18.00 -14.62
CA TYR A 286 -6.43 -18.09 -15.45
C TYR A 286 -6.46 -19.27 -16.41
N SER A 287 -7.02 -20.41 -16.00
CA SER A 287 -7.21 -21.56 -16.89
C SER A 287 -8.12 -21.21 -18.08
N ALA A 288 -9.25 -20.55 -17.82
CA ALA A 288 -10.17 -20.09 -18.85
C ALA A 288 -9.51 -19.06 -19.79
N ALA A 289 -8.74 -18.13 -19.24
CA ALA A 289 -8.02 -17.13 -20.01
C ALA A 289 -6.94 -17.78 -20.90
N LEU A 290 -6.12 -18.68 -20.36
CA LEU A 290 -5.05 -19.37 -21.10
C LEU A 290 -5.58 -20.32 -22.18
N GLN A 291 -6.77 -20.88 -22.02
CA GLN A 291 -7.43 -21.69 -23.05
C GLN A 291 -7.95 -20.81 -24.20
N ARG A 292 -8.52 -19.65 -23.88
CA ARG A 292 -9.15 -18.74 -24.83
C ARG A 292 -8.14 -17.86 -25.57
N LEU A 293 -7.05 -17.44 -24.92
CA LEU A 293 -6.10 -16.45 -25.40
C LEU A 293 -4.78 -17.10 -25.82
N PRO A 294 -4.59 -17.48 -27.10
CA PRO A 294 -3.32 -17.94 -27.59
C PRO A 294 -2.29 -16.80 -27.59
N SER A 295 -0.99 -17.11 -27.66
CA SER A 295 0.10 -16.13 -27.60
C SER A 295 -0.07 -14.98 -28.60
N ARG A 296 -0.56 -15.26 -29.83
CA ARG A 296 -0.84 -14.24 -30.85
C ARG A 296 -1.90 -13.23 -30.40
N ALA A 297 -2.97 -13.71 -29.74
CA ALA A 297 -4.02 -12.83 -29.21
C ALA A 297 -3.47 -11.99 -28.04
N LEU A 298 -2.71 -12.60 -27.14
CA LEU A 298 -2.09 -11.88 -26.03
C LEU A 298 -1.13 -10.78 -26.50
N LEU A 299 -0.30 -11.05 -27.50
CA LEU A 299 0.59 -10.05 -28.10
C LEU A 299 -0.19 -8.87 -28.70
N ARG A 300 -1.33 -9.17 -29.37
CA ARG A 300 -2.20 -8.12 -29.89
C ARG A 300 -2.81 -7.26 -28.78
N LEU A 301 -3.30 -7.90 -27.70
CA LEU A 301 -3.85 -7.20 -26.54
C LEU A 301 -2.80 -6.31 -25.86
N VAL A 302 -1.57 -6.78 -25.75
CA VAL A 302 -0.45 -5.96 -25.24
C VAL A 302 -0.20 -4.77 -26.17
N GLY A 303 -0.28 -4.95 -27.49
CA GLY A 303 -0.18 -3.84 -28.47
C GLY A 303 -1.28 -2.78 -28.28
N ILE A 304 -2.54 -3.20 -28.13
CA ILE A 304 -3.66 -2.30 -27.82
C ILE A 304 -3.42 -1.56 -26.51
N LEU A 305 -2.93 -2.26 -25.49
CA LEU A 305 -2.64 -1.67 -24.20
C LEU A 305 -1.50 -0.64 -24.26
N THR A 306 -0.47 -0.91 -25.05
CA THR A 306 0.64 0.03 -25.29
C THR A 306 0.14 1.31 -25.95
N GLN A 307 -0.79 1.20 -26.90
CA GLN A 307 -1.43 2.37 -27.52
C GLN A 307 -2.26 3.16 -26.51
N ALA A 308 -3.04 2.48 -25.66
CA ALA A 308 -3.79 3.12 -24.58
C ALA A 308 -2.87 3.87 -23.60
N GLU A 309 -1.73 3.26 -23.24
CA GLU A 309 -0.75 3.88 -22.34
C GLU A 309 -0.08 5.11 -22.97
N LEU A 310 0.30 5.02 -24.24
CA LEU A 310 0.88 6.15 -24.98
C LEU A 310 -0.11 7.32 -25.01
N LEU A 311 -1.37 7.05 -25.36
CA LEU A 311 -2.42 8.05 -25.43
C LEU A 311 -2.64 8.71 -24.05
N ALA A 312 -2.75 7.92 -23.00
CA ALA A 312 -2.96 8.41 -21.63
C ALA A 312 -1.81 9.31 -21.14
N LYS A 313 -0.59 9.11 -21.65
CA LYS A 313 0.60 9.86 -21.20
C LYS A 313 0.96 11.06 -22.07
N THR A 314 0.56 11.07 -23.33
CA THR A 314 1.03 12.07 -24.31
C THR A 314 -0.07 12.93 -24.92
N GLN A 315 -1.32 12.47 -24.90
CA GLN A 315 -2.44 13.12 -25.57
C GLN A 315 -3.67 13.19 -24.66
N TYR A 316 -3.58 14.03 -23.62
CA TYR A 316 -4.60 14.15 -22.57
C TYR A 316 -5.99 14.55 -23.07
N GLU A 317 -6.11 15.13 -24.27
CA GLU A 317 -7.37 15.55 -24.89
C GLU A 317 -8.11 14.39 -25.57
N GLN A 318 -7.43 13.29 -25.88
CA GLN A 318 -8.04 12.15 -26.54
C GLN A 318 -8.56 11.11 -25.53
N PRO A 319 -9.79 10.58 -25.74
CA PRO A 319 -10.37 9.63 -24.81
C PRO A 319 -9.70 8.26 -24.91
N VAL A 320 -9.11 7.78 -23.81
CA VAL A 320 -8.50 6.45 -23.70
C VAL A 320 -9.55 5.34 -23.59
N TRP A 321 -10.76 5.67 -23.13
CA TRP A 321 -11.83 4.72 -22.85
C TRP A 321 -12.26 3.85 -24.04
N PRO A 322 -12.36 4.35 -25.29
CA PRO A 322 -12.66 3.53 -26.45
C PRO A 322 -11.63 2.41 -26.68
N ILE A 323 -10.35 2.68 -26.43
CA ILE A 323 -9.28 1.68 -26.56
C ILE A 323 -9.43 0.61 -25.48
N LEU A 324 -9.76 0.98 -24.24
CA LEU A 324 -10.02 0.03 -23.16
C LEU A 324 -11.30 -0.80 -23.41
N GLN A 325 -12.32 -0.22 -24.07
CA GLN A 325 -13.51 -0.95 -24.52
C GLN A 325 -13.15 -1.99 -25.59
N GLN A 326 -12.33 -1.61 -26.58
CA GLN A 326 -11.82 -2.54 -27.59
C GLN A 326 -10.99 -3.65 -26.95
N LEU A 327 -10.05 -3.32 -26.05
CA LEU A 327 -9.28 -4.28 -25.28
C LEU A 327 -10.19 -5.31 -24.61
N SER A 328 -11.25 -4.82 -23.97
CA SER A 328 -12.23 -5.67 -23.27
C SER A 328 -12.93 -6.65 -24.22
N LEU A 329 -13.38 -6.17 -25.38
CA LEU A 329 -14.06 -6.99 -26.38
C LEU A 329 -13.11 -8.06 -26.95
N GLU A 330 -11.91 -7.66 -27.37
CA GLU A 330 -10.92 -8.59 -27.95
C GLU A 330 -10.35 -9.57 -26.91
N CYS A 331 -10.21 -9.17 -25.66
CA CYS A 331 -9.81 -10.07 -24.58
C CYS A 331 -10.88 -11.17 -24.34
N CYS A 332 -12.16 -10.80 -24.37
CA CYS A 332 -13.24 -11.76 -24.20
C CYS A 332 -13.52 -12.58 -25.48
N ASN A 333 -13.32 -11.99 -26.66
CA ASN A 333 -13.49 -12.63 -27.96
C ASN A 333 -12.29 -12.35 -28.87
N PRO A 334 -11.25 -13.18 -28.84
CA PRO A 334 -10.01 -13.00 -29.62
C PRO A 334 -10.22 -12.98 -31.14
N GLN A 335 -11.35 -13.43 -31.64
CA GLN A 335 -11.65 -13.46 -33.07
C GLN A 335 -12.26 -12.15 -33.58
N ALA A 336 -12.65 -11.25 -32.66
CA ALA A 336 -13.28 -9.98 -33.05
C ALA A 336 -12.37 -9.10 -33.92
N ASN A 337 -11.05 -9.09 -33.63
CA ASN A 337 -9.99 -8.44 -34.43
C ASN A 337 -10.40 -7.06 -35.00
N LEU A 338 -10.87 -6.19 -34.12
CA LEU A 338 -11.39 -4.86 -34.50
C LEU A 338 -10.25 -3.95 -35.00
N PRO A 339 -10.53 -3.01 -35.94
CA PRO A 339 -9.56 -2.00 -36.31
C PRO A 339 -9.19 -1.16 -35.09
N LEU A 340 -7.93 -0.76 -34.99
CA LEU A 340 -7.50 0.14 -33.93
C LEU A 340 -8.17 1.49 -34.12
N PRO A 341 -8.71 2.12 -33.04
CA PRO A 341 -9.23 3.49 -33.13
C PRO A 341 -8.09 4.43 -33.52
N HIS A 342 -8.36 5.29 -34.47
CA HIS A 342 -7.40 6.30 -34.98
C HIS A 342 -7.29 7.48 -34.03
#